data_3a99aba885d132a838639a1d31976af7
#
_entry.id   3a99aba885d132a838639a1d31976af7
#
_cell.length_a   1.000
_cell.length_b   1.000
_cell.length_c   1.000
_cell.angle_alpha   90.00
_cell.angle_beta   90.00
_cell.angle_gamma   90.00
#
_symmetry.space_group_name_H-M   'P 1'
#
loop_
_entity.id
_entity.type
_entity.pdbx_description
1 polymer ?
#
loop_
_entity_poly.entity_id
_entity_poly.type
_entity_poly.pdbx_seq_one_letter_code
_entity_poly.pdbx_strand_id
1 'polypeptide(L)'
;MGPEPAGATVRPTFAKSALIRSKIEGIDYAVNPYYGCLHGCRYCYAAWMTRRRFPDHVWGLHVHPKVNVHRLLDRELSSARPGLLGIGTSTDPYQSIESRFQLTRRCLEVISHHPGFDVSLLTKSPLVLRDLEVLRAIDAEVGFSVSGLGDAVRLLEPRAPPGEARLAALRRLSSEGLRTFAFISPVLPGVTDRQIRTLLRAVAEARPSKVLVDALRFRPGVLQSMRSALSSSPDLLRELGSYASDQAWWLQRARAEMEEAAAGLGLSLEFLF
;
A
#
# COMPACT_ATOMS: atom_id res chain seq x y z
N MET A 1 3.26 -6.53 16.45
CA MET A 1 4.13 -5.61 15.65
C MET A 1 5.52 -6.20 15.60
N GLY A 2 6.06 -6.51 14.42
CA GLY A 2 7.40 -7.08 14.31
C GLY A 2 8.48 -6.04 14.63
N PRO A 3 9.63 -6.46 15.19
CA PRO A 3 10.78 -5.58 15.40
C PRO A 3 11.30 -5.00 14.07
N GLU A 4 12.05 -3.91 14.16
CA GLU A 4 12.81 -3.40 13.00
C GLU A 4 13.67 -4.55 12.44
N PRO A 5 13.74 -4.72 11.11
CA PRO A 5 14.52 -5.82 10.54
C PRO A 5 15.99 -5.69 10.93
N ALA A 6 16.63 -6.83 11.23
CA ALA A 6 18.07 -6.86 11.46
C ALA A 6 18.80 -6.24 10.27
N GLY A 7 19.73 -5.32 10.53
CA GLY A 7 20.45 -4.57 9.51
C GLY A 7 19.66 -3.39 8.90
N ALA A 8 18.49 -3.04 9.43
CA ALA A 8 17.79 -1.83 9.00
C ALA A 8 18.61 -0.58 9.31
N THR A 9 18.69 0.30 8.33
CA THR A 9 19.35 1.60 8.47
C THR A 9 18.31 2.71 8.42
N VAL A 10 18.18 3.43 9.53
CA VAL A 10 17.29 4.57 9.69
C VAL A 10 18.11 5.85 9.62
N ARG A 11 17.88 6.67 8.60
CA ARG A 11 18.58 7.96 8.41
C ARG A 11 17.55 9.10 8.32
N PRO A 12 17.21 9.76 9.44
CA PRO A 12 16.31 10.90 9.43
C PRO A 12 16.78 11.96 8.44
N THR A 13 15.84 12.59 7.74
CA THR A 13 16.12 13.60 6.72
C THR A 13 15.14 14.76 6.82
N PHE A 14 15.53 15.91 6.27
CA PHE A 14 14.64 17.05 6.09
C PHE A 14 14.07 17.06 4.68
N ALA A 15 12.75 17.11 4.56
CA ALA A 15 12.08 17.31 3.31
C ALA A 15 12.07 18.80 2.91
N LYS A 16 11.95 19.06 1.61
CA LYS A 16 11.74 20.41 1.07
C LYS A 16 10.26 20.76 0.93
N SER A 17 9.41 19.74 0.75
CA SER A 17 7.96 19.85 0.62
C SER A 17 7.31 18.58 1.16
N ALA A 18 6.11 18.71 1.71
CA ALA A 18 5.27 17.62 2.22
C ALA A 18 4.12 17.32 1.28
N LEU A 19 3.52 18.35 0.67
CA LEU A 19 2.36 18.29 -0.20
C LEU A 19 2.81 18.31 -1.66
N ILE A 20 2.69 17.18 -2.36
CA ILE A 20 3.16 17.02 -3.73
C ILE A 20 1.97 16.80 -4.64
N ARG A 21 1.85 17.57 -5.74
CA ARG A 21 0.83 17.30 -6.76
C ARG A 21 0.91 15.87 -7.24
N SER A 22 -0.22 15.16 -7.15
CA SER A 22 -0.31 13.76 -7.56
C SER A 22 -0.44 13.63 -9.07
N LYS A 23 0.01 12.48 -9.60
CA LYS A 23 -0.27 12.02 -10.97
C LYS A 23 -1.18 10.79 -10.96
N ILE A 24 -1.66 10.39 -9.79
CA ILE A 24 -2.61 9.29 -9.63
C ILE A 24 -3.99 9.89 -9.85
N GLU A 25 -4.76 9.29 -10.73
CA GLU A 25 -6.13 9.70 -11.02
C GLU A 25 -6.98 9.72 -9.74
N GLY A 26 -7.80 10.74 -9.59
CA GLY A 26 -8.65 10.93 -8.41
C GLY A 26 -7.92 11.38 -7.14
N ILE A 27 -6.60 11.59 -7.15
CA ILE A 27 -5.84 12.10 -6.01
C ILE A 27 -5.18 13.43 -6.39
N ASP A 28 -5.51 14.51 -5.68
CA ASP A 28 -4.94 15.84 -5.96
C ASP A 28 -3.51 15.98 -5.44
N TYR A 29 -3.24 15.47 -4.25
CA TYR A 29 -1.94 15.59 -3.60
C TYR A 29 -1.50 14.29 -2.97
N ALA A 30 -0.20 14.05 -2.95
CA ALA A 30 0.44 12.93 -2.27
C ALA A 30 1.21 13.41 -1.05
N VAL A 31 0.96 12.77 0.10
CA VAL A 31 1.70 12.97 1.35
C VAL A 31 2.39 11.66 1.72
N ASN A 32 3.73 11.68 1.76
CA ASN A 32 4.53 10.50 2.10
C ASN A 32 5.53 10.87 3.20
N PRO A 33 5.31 10.46 4.46
CA PRO A 33 6.15 10.84 5.59
C PRO A 33 7.58 10.26 5.57
N TYR A 34 7.81 9.27 4.71
CA TYR A 34 9.09 8.56 4.61
C TYR A 34 9.58 8.49 3.16
N TYR A 35 10.90 8.34 2.98
CA TYR A 35 11.47 7.73 1.79
C TYR A 35 11.92 6.31 2.15
N GLY A 36 11.65 5.36 1.25
CA GLY A 36 11.84 3.93 1.52
C GLY A 36 10.72 3.30 2.34
N CYS A 37 10.70 1.96 2.37
CA CYS A 37 9.70 1.20 3.08
C CYS A 37 10.32 -0.11 3.58
N LEU A 38 10.22 -0.37 4.88
CA LEU A 38 10.79 -1.57 5.52
C LEU A 38 10.02 -2.86 5.19
N HIS A 39 8.82 -2.78 4.63
CA HIS A 39 8.11 -3.98 4.13
C HIS A 39 8.90 -4.70 3.04
N GLY A 40 9.64 -3.98 2.20
CA GLY A 40 10.56 -4.55 1.22
C GLY A 40 9.90 -5.37 0.12
N CYS A 41 8.65 -5.08 -0.23
CA CYS A 41 7.92 -5.78 -1.28
C CYS A 41 8.71 -5.81 -2.59
N ARG A 42 8.88 -6.98 -3.18
CA ARG A 42 9.77 -7.23 -4.33
C ARG A 42 9.25 -6.64 -5.63
N TYR A 43 7.96 -6.39 -5.70
CA TYR A 43 7.26 -5.80 -6.85
C TYR A 43 7.06 -4.28 -6.73
N CYS A 44 7.55 -3.65 -5.65
CA CYS A 44 7.21 -2.25 -5.38
C CYS A 44 7.92 -1.28 -6.33
N TYR A 45 7.15 -0.49 -7.08
CA TYR A 45 7.67 0.53 -7.97
C TYR A 45 8.42 1.67 -7.25
N ALA A 46 8.08 1.92 -5.98
CA ALA A 46 8.71 2.97 -5.19
C ALA A 46 10.20 2.68 -4.89
N ALA A 47 10.64 1.43 -5.01
CA ALA A 47 12.05 1.06 -4.92
C ALA A 47 12.90 1.78 -5.98
N TRP A 48 12.40 1.84 -7.23
CA TRP A 48 13.06 2.56 -8.32
C TRP A 48 13.09 4.07 -8.08
N MET A 49 11.96 4.66 -7.64
CA MET A 49 11.86 6.09 -7.35
C MET A 49 12.80 6.50 -6.21
N THR A 50 12.85 5.71 -5.14
CA THR A 50 13.69 6.00 -3.98
C THR A 50 15.17 5.93 -4.32
N ARG A 51 15.58 4.94 -5.14
CA ARG A 51 16.97 4.79 -5.57
C ARG A 51 17.46 5.95 -6.44
N ARG A 52 16.59 6.58 -7.21
CA ARG A 52 16.94 7.80 -7.96
C ARG A 52 17.33 8.97 -7.07
N ARG A 53 16.76 9.05 -5.88
CA ARG A 53 17.07 10.10 -4.89
C ARG A 53 18.24 9.71 -3.98
N PHE A 54 18.33 8.44 -3.64
CA PHE A 54 19.35 7.86 -2.77
C PHE A 54 19.97 6.66 -3.49
N PRO A 55 21.06 6.83 -4.24
CA PRO A 55 21.66 5.76 -5.06
C PRO A 55 22.03 4.50 -4.28
N ASP A 56 22.51 4.65 -3.04
CA ASP A 56 22.92 3.55 -2.15
C ASP A 56 21.74 2.94 -1.37
N HIS A 57 20.51 3.33 -1.70
CA HIS A 57 19.33 2.84 -0.99
C HIS A 57 19.08 1.35 -1.24
N VAL A 58 19.03 0.57 -0.18
CA VAL A 58 18.64 -0.84 -0.20
C VAL A 58 17.18 -0.94 0.21
N TRP A 59 16.32 -1.25 -0.78
CA TRP A 59 14.88 -1.36 -0.56
C TRP A 59 14.54 -2.43 0.48
N GLY A 60 13.74 -2.06 1.44
CA GLY A 60 13.36 -2.92 2.56
C GLY A 60 14.33 -2.91 3.74
N LEU A 61 15.53 -2.31 3.60
CA LEU A 61 16.49 -2.17 4.71
C LEU A 61 16.75 -0.71 5.06
N HIS A 62 16.70 0.20 4.09
CA HIS A 62 16.92 1.61 4.37
C HIS A 62 15.60 2.38 4.41
N VAL A 63 15.48 3.30 5.36
CA VAL A 63 14.36 4.23 5.47
C VAL A 63 14.83 5.60 5.91
N HIS A 64 14.23 6.65 5.35
CA HIS A 64 14.56 8.03 5.68
C HIS A 64 13.30 8.75 6.17
N PRO A 65 13.08 8.81 7.51
CA PRO A 65 11.99 9.58 8.11
C PRO A 65 12.16 11.08 7.81
N LYS A 66 11.11 11.71 7.27
CA LYS A 66 11.09 13.15 6.96
C LYS A 66 10.68 13.92 8.22
N VAL A 67 11.63 14.18 9.12
CA VAL A 67 11.37 14.66 10.49
C VAL A 67 10.63 16.00 10.58
N ASN A 68 10.64 16.79 9.52
CA ASN A 68 9.94 18.07 9.42
C ASN A 68 8.64 18.03 8.62
N VAL A 69 8.19 16.85 8.17
CA VAL A 69 7.08 16.71 7.18
C VAL A 69 5.79 17.36 7.68
N HIS A 70 5.41 17.16 8.94
CA HIS A 70 4.19 17.71 9.53
C HIS A 70 4.19 19.25 9.57
N ARG A 71 5.34 19.89 9.88
CA ARG A 71 5.47 21.36 9.87
C ARG A 71 5.39 21.95 8.45
N LEU A 72 5.97 21.23 7.48
CA LEU A 72 5.86 21.63 6.08
C LEU A 72 4.41 21.49 5.61
N LEU A 73 3.76 20.37 5.96
CA LEU A 73 2.38 20.10 5.59
C LEU A 73 1.42 21.19 6.10
N ASP A 74 1.54 21.59 7.36
CA ASP A 74 0.76 22.65 7.97
C ASP A 74 0.83 23.97 7.18
N ARG A 75 2.06 24.38 6.89
CA ARG A 75 2.29 25.59 6.10
C ARG A 75 1.78 25.49 4.66
N GLU A 76 1.97 24.33 4.02
CA GLU A 76 1.61 24.12 2.63
C GLU A 76 0.10 23.97 2.45
N LEU A 77 -0.61 23.34 3.40
CA LEU A 77 -2.07 23.24 3.39
C LEU A 77 -2.75 24.60 3.54
N SER A 78 -2.16 25.53 4.35
CA SER A 78 -2.71 26.89 4.55
C SER A 78 -2.83 27.72 3.26
N SER A 79 -2.07 27.35 2.20
CA SER A 79 -2.10 28.05 0.90
C SER A 79 -2.54 27.16 -0.27
N ALA A 80 -2.74 25.87 -0.04
CA ALA A 80 -3.18 24.97 -1.08
C ALA A 80 -4.70 25.05 -1.31
N ARG A 81 -5.13 24.69 -2.52
CA ARG A 81 -6.56 24.51 -2.79
C ARG A 81 -7.05 23.22 -2.14
N PRO A 82 -8.26 23.20 -1.56
CA PRO A 82 -8.88 21.97 -1.08
C PRO A 82 -8.84 20.84 -2.10
N GLY A 83 -8.79 19.61 -1.63
CA GLY A 83 -8.72 18.43 -2.51
C GLY A 83 -8.38 17.15 -1.75
N LEU A 84 -8.28 16.03 -2.48
CA LEU A 84 -8.03 14.72 -1.92
C LEU A 84 -6.52 14.48 -1.70
N LEU A 85 -6.16 14.20 -0.45
CA LEU A 85 -4.82 13.83 -0.02
C LEU A 85 -4.64 12.31 -0.04
N GLY A 86 -3.80 11.80 -0.91
CA GLY A 86 -3.37 10.40 -0.91
C GLY A 86 -2.18 10.18 0.02
N ILE A 87 -2.37 9.43 1.11
CA ILE A 87 -1.29 9.08 2.06
C ILE A 87 -0.83 7.64 1.82
N GLY A 88 0.49 7.43 1.63
CA GLY A 88 1.04 6.10 1.39
C GLY A 88 1.21 5.74 -0.09
N THR A 89 1.30 6.73 -0.96
CA THR A 89 1.43 6.51 -2.42
C THR A 89 2.81 5.99 -2.84
N SER A 90 3.89 6.23 -2.08
CA SER A 90 5.25 5.78 -2.42
C SER A 90 6.03 5.16 -1.26
N THR A 91 5.39 5.02 -0.12
CA THR A 91 5.90 4.33 1.07
C THR A 91 4.70 3.78 1.84
N ASP A 92 4.90 2.80 2.72
CA ASP A 92 3.83 2.48 3.66
C ASP A 92 3.88 3.46 4.83
N PRO A 93 2.81 4.22 5.09
CA PRO A 93 2.78 5.23 6.14
C PRO A 93 2.80 4.63 7.55
N TYR A 94 2.43 3.35 7.68
CA TYR A 94 2.43 2.60 8.95
C TYR A 94 3.44 1.45 8.97
N GLN A 95 4.51 1.53 8.18
CA GLN A 95 5.63 0.60 8.32
C GLN A 95 6.18 0.62 9.76
N SER A 96 6.92 -0.43 10.18
CA SER A 96 7.29 -0.63 11.60
C SER A 96 7.90 0.59 12.31
N ILE A 97 8.69 1.38 11.59
CA ILE A 97 9.35 2.59 12.12
C ILE A 97 8.35 3.69 12.53
N GLU A 98 7.13 3.68 12.00
CA GLU A 98 6.08 4.64 12.38
C GLU A 98 5.68 4.53 13.85
N SER A 99 5.87 3.35 14.46
CA SER A 99 5.67 3.18 15.91
C SER A 99 6.53 4.10 16.75
N ARG A 100 7.73 4.44 16.26
CA ARG A 100 8.72 5.29 16.94
C ARG A 100 8.63 6.74 16.50
N PHE A 101 8.56 6.99 15.18
CA PHE A 101 8.63 8.36 14.66
C PHE A 101 7.29 9.09 14.65
N GLN A 102 6.18 8.38 14.55
CA GLN A 102 4.81 8.90 14.55
C GLN A 102 4.58 10.05 13.54
N LEU A 103 5.25 9.99 12.39
CA LEU A 103 5.17 11.07 11.40
C LEU A 103 3.84 11.08 10.67
N THR A 104 3.28 9.89 10.41
CA THR A 104 1.93 9.77 9.81
C THR A 104 0.89 10.32 10.75
N ARG A 105 0.92 9.93 12.04
CA ARG A 105 0.03 10.47 13.06
C ARG A 105 0.07 12.00 13.10
N ARG A 106 1.27 12.58 13.17
CA ARG A 106 1.44 14.05 13.19
C ARG A 106 0.92 14.72 11.93
N CYS A 107 1.04 14.07 10.76
CA CYS A 107 0.45 14.59 9.52
C CYS A 107 -1.08 14.58 9.59
N LEU A 108 -1.69 13.50 10.12
CA LEU A 108 -3.14 13.42 10.30
C LEU A 108 -3.66 14.47 11.30
N GLU A 109 -2.94 14.67 12.40
CA GLU A 109 -3.24 15.73 13.39
C GLU A 109 -3.18 17.13 12.74
N VAL A 110 -2.19 17.41 11.90
CA VAL A 110 -2.14 18.66 11.12
C VAL A 110 -3.34 18.77 10.20
N ILE A 111 -3.66 17.73 9.42
CA ILE A 111 -4.79 17.75 8.48
C ILE A 111 -6.12 18.05 9.20
N SER A 112 -6.29 17.56 10.45
CA SER A 112 -7.52 17.83 11.23
C SER A 112 -7.76 19.32 11.54
N HIS A 113 -6.74 20.16 11.44
CA HIS A 113 -6.84 21.62 11.58
C HIS A 113 -7.04 22.36 10.24
N HIS A 114 -7.06 21.64 9.11
CA HIS A 114 -7.22 22.21 7.78
C HIS A 114 -8.49 21.65 7.10
N PRO A 115 -9.68 22.18 7.38
CA PRO A 115 -10.92 21.70 6.78
C PRO A 115 -10.93 21.88 5.25
N GLY A 116 -11.64 20.99 4.55
CA GLY A 116 -11.74 20.98 3.10
C GLY A 116 -10.75 20.06 2.39
N PHE A 117 -9.87 19.38 3.13
CA PHE A 117 -9.03 18.32 2.58
C PHE A 117 -9.57 16.95 2.99
N ASP A 118 -9.94 16.15 1.99
CA ASP A 118 -10.29 14.75 2.20
C ASP A 118 -9.02 13.89 2.27
N VAL A 119 -9.10 12.75 2.96
CA VAL A 119 -7.96 11.84 3.11
C VAL A 119 -8.31 10.45 2.61
N SER A 120 -7.50 9.94 1.68
CA SER A 120 -7.45 8.52 1.31
C SER A 120 -6.09 7.95 1.71
N LEU A 121 -6.08 7.01 2.64
CA LEU A 121 -4.88 6.42 3.20
C LEU A 121 -4.78 4.96 2.82
N LEU A 122 -3.63 4.55 2.25
CA LEU A 122 -3.36 3.16 1.89
C LEU A 122 -2.21 2.59 2.71
N THR A 123 -2.43 1.41 3.31
CA THR A 123 -1.40 0.73 4.10
C THR A 123 -1.49 -0.80 3.97
N LYS A 124 -0.43 -1.49 4.39
CA LYS A 124 -0.40 -2.94 4.66
C LYS A 124 -0.37 -3.25 6.17
N SER A 125 -0.38 -2.21 7.02
CA SER A 125 -0.05 -2.37 8.44
C SER A 125 -1.26 -2.18 9.36
N PRO A 126 -1.58 -3.17 10.21
CA PRO A 126 -2.58 -3.01 11.28
C PRO A 126 -2.23 -1.90 12.30
N LEU A 127 -1.02 -1.34 12.27
CA LEU A 127 -0.62 -0.23 13.14
C LEU A 127 -1.52 1.01 12.95
N VAL A 128 -2.19 1.14 11.81
CA VAL A 128 -3.15 2.21 11.53
C VAL A 128 -4.28 2.28 12.58
N LEU A 129 -4.63 1.16 13.21
CA LEU A 129 -5.62 1.09 14.29
C LEU A 129 -5.27 1.95 15.51
N ARG A 130 -3.98 2.26 15.71
CA ARG A 130 -3.50 3.18 16.76
C ARG A 130 -4.12 4.57 16.63
N ASP A 131 -4.36 5.01 15.40
CA ASP A 131 -4.74 6.37 15.08
C ASP A 131 -6.24 6.50 14.71
N LEU A 132 -7.05 5.50 15.11
CA LEU A 132 -8.49 5.41 14.82
C LEU A 132 -9.25 6.70 15.18
N GLU A 133 -8.94 7.32 16.31
CA GLU A 133 -9.60 8.55 16.78
C GLU A 133 -9.39 9.72 15.82
N VAL A 134 -8.14 9.91 15.34
CA VAL A 134 -7.80 11.00 14.43
C VAL A 134 -8.39 10.73 13.03
N LEU A 135 -8.29 9.47 12.57
CA LEU A 135 -8.87 9.07 11.27
C LEU A 135 -10.38 9.30 11.22
N ARG A 136 -11.09 9.01 12.32
CA ARG A 136 -12.53 9.29 12.44
C ARG A 136 -12.82 10.78 12.47
N ALA A 137 -12.02 11.58 13.19
CA ALA A 137 -12.22 13.03 13.31
C ALA A 137 -12.11 13.76 11.97
N ILE A 138 -11.30 13.23 11.02
CA ILE A 138 -11.12 13.79 9.68
C ILE A 138 -11.91 13.05 8.59
N ASP A 139 -12.80 12.14 8.96
CA ASP A 139 -13.57 11.28 8.04
C ASP A 139 -12.69 10.62 6.96
N ALA A 140 -11.52 10.10 7.37
CA ALA A 140 -10.57 9.50 6.44
C ALA A 140 -11.11 8.21 5.83
N GLU A 141 -10.86 8.01 4.54
CA GLU A 141 -11.02 6.71 3.90
C GLU A 141 -9.74 5.89 4.05
N VAL A 142 -9.82 4.68 4.61
CA VAL A 142 -8.65 3.84 4.88
C VAL A 142 -8.68 2.54 4.09
N GLY A 143 -7.67 2.35 3.26
CA GLY A 143 -7.49 1.14 2.46
C GLY A 143 -6.40 0.21 2.96
N PHE A 144 -6.63 -1.09 2.75
CA PHE A 144 -5.60 -2.09 2.91
C PHE A 144 -5.24 -2.74 1.58
N SER A 145 -3.94 -2.70 1.25
CA SER A 145 -3.43 -3.45 0.10
C SER A 145 -3.22 -4.92 0.49
N VAL A 146 -3.88 -5.84 -0.24
CA VAL A 146 -3.83 -7.28 -0.02
C VAL A 146 -3.65 -7.99 -1.36
N SER A 147 -2.44 -8.48 -1.65
CA SER A 147 -2.14 -9.19 -2.90
C SER A 147 -2.35 -10.71 -2.79
N GLY A 148 -2.59 -11.23 -1.59
CA GLY A 148 -2.80 -12.65 -1.33
C GLY A 148 -2.76 -12.98 0.16
N LEU A 149 -3.04 -14.25 0.47
CA LEU A 149 -3.06 -14.84 1.79
C LEU A 149 -1.99 -15.93 1.89
N GLY A 150 -1.59 -16.27 3.12
CA GLY A 150 -0.66 -17.37 3.39
C GLY A 150 0.79 -17.11 2.96
N ASP A 151 1.56 -18.21 2.83
CA ASP A 151 3.01 -18.13 2.70
C ASP A 151 3.51 -17.77 1.29
N ALA A 152 2.73 -18.06 0.24
CA ALA A 152 3.16 -17.77 -1.13
C ALA A 152 3.42 -16.27 -1.36
N VAL A 153 2.59 -15.38 -0.77
CA VAL A 153 2.78 -13.95 -0.88
C VAL A 153 4.01 -13.45 -0.09
N ARG A 154 4.43 -14.15 0.95
CA ARG A 154 5.56 -13.75 1.80
C ARG A 154 6.90 -13.74 1.09
N LEU A 155 7.07 -14.54 0.04
CA LEU A 155 8.26 -14.49 -0.81
C LEU A 155 8.42 -13.12 -1.48
N LEU A 156 7.30 -12.51 -1.84
CA LEU A 156 7.25 -11.21 -2.51
C LEU A 156 7.02 -10.03 -1.53
N GLU A 157 6.51 -10.31 -0.33
CA GLU A 157 6.24 -9.34 0.75
C GLU A 157 6.94 -9.75 2.05
N PRO A 158 8.27 -9.83 2.10
CA PRO A 158 9.03 -10.55 3.14
C PRO A 158 8.84 -10.00 4.56
N ARG A 159 8.45 -8.72 4.69
CA ARG A 159 8.30 -8.07 6.01
C ARG A 159 7.01 -7.29 6.17
N ALA A 160 6.12 -7.35 5.19
CA ALA A 160 4.78 -6.80 5.36
C ALA A 160 3.96 -7.71 6.31
N PRO A 161 3.05 -7.16 7.11
CA PRO A 161 2.11 -7.96 7.88
C PRO A 161 1.32 -8.94 6.99
N PRO A 162 0.95 -10.13 7.46
CA PRO A 162 0.18 -11.10 6.69
C PRO A 162 -1.14 -10.53 6.15
N GLY A 163 -1.63 -11.03 5.02
CA GLY A 163 -2.90 -10.62 4.40
C GLY A 163 -4.07 -10.74 5.36
N GLU A 164 -4.10 -11.81 6.14
CA GLU A 164 -5.12 -12.09 7.16
C GLU A 164 -5.16 -11.00 8.24
N ALA A 165 -4.00 -10.55 8.71
CA ALA A 165 -3.91 -9.47 9.70
C ALA A 165 -4.38 -8.12 9.13
N ARG A 166 -4.14 -7.87 7.83
CA ARG A 166 -4.63 -6.67 7.13
C ARG A 166 -6.14 -6.69 7.01
N LEU A 167 -6.73 -7.82 6.62
CA LEU A 167 -8.18 -7.98 6.51
C LEU A 167 -8.87 -7.91 7.89
N ALA A 168 -8.26 -8.46 8.93
CA ALA A 168 -8.75 -8.31 10.30
C ALA A 168 -8.76 -6.83 10.74
N ALA A 169 -7.70 -6.07 10.41
CA ALA A 169 -7.65 -4.64 10.70
C ALA A 169 -8.67 -3.84 9.87
N LEU A 170 -8.83 -4.17 8.58
CA LEU A 170 -9.86 -3.57 7.72
C LEU A 170 -11.26 -3.81 8.31
N ARG A 171 -11.58 -5.05 8.68
CA ARG A 171 -12.85 -5.41 9.33
C ARG A 171 -13.08 -4.60 10.62
N ARG A 172 -12.03 -4.40 11.42
CA ARG A 172 -12.11 -3.58 12.62
C ARG A 172 -12.47 -2.13 12.29
N LEU A 173 -11.79 -1.50 11.32
CA LEU A 173 -12.10 -0.13 10.92
C LEU A 173 -13.53 -0.01 10.36
N SER A 174 -13.96 -0.95 9.51
CA SER A 174 -15.35 -1.00 9.02
C SER A 174 -16.38 -1.11 10.15
N SER A 175 -16.12 -1.96 11.16
CA SER A 175 -17.01 -2.12 12.32
C SER A 175 -17.07 -0.89 13.22
N GLU A 176 -16.06 -0.02 13.15
CA GLU A 176 -16.01 1.28 13.83
C GLU A 176 -16.64 2.42 13.00
N GLY A 177 -17.22 2.10 11.84
CA GLY A 177 -17.93 3.04 10.99
C GLY A 177 -17.06 3.90 10.09
N LEU A 178 -15.75 3.60 9.95
CA LEU A 178 -14.92 4.30 8.97
C LEU A 178 -15.23 3.84 7.56
N ARG A 179 -15.06 4.76 6.59
CA ARG A 179 -15.03 4.41 5.17
C ARG A 179 -13.75 3.62 4.89
N THR A 180 -13.90 2.41 4.33
CA THR A 180 -12.76 1.52 4.10
C THR A 180 -12.78 0.94 2.70
N PHE A 181 -11.60 0.61 2.17
CA PHE A 181 -11.50 -0.13 0.91
C PHE A 181 -10.46 -1.25 0.97
N ALA A 182 -10.74 -2.33 0.29
CA ALA A 182 -9.74 -3.35 0.00
C ALA A 182 -9.07 -3.04 -1.34
N PHE A 183 -7.74 -3.07 -1.38
CA PHE A 183 -6.97 -2.87 -2.60
C PHE A 183 -6.22 -4.15 -2.95
N ILE A 184 -6.78 -4.95 -3.86
CA ILE A 184 -6.14 -6.15 -4.38
C ILE A 184 -5.07 -5.70 -5.39
N SER A 185 -3.89 -5.36 -4.86
CA SER A 185 -2.84 -4.76 -5.67
C SER A 185 -1.43 -5.06 -5.13
N PRO A 186 -0.55 -5.49 -6.05
CA PRO A 186 -0.88 -5.90 -7.41
C PRO A 186 -1.51 -7.30 -7.44
N VAL A 187 -2.26 -7.59 -8.51
CA VAL A 187 -2.61 -8.98 -8.83
C VAL A 187 -1.32 -9.71 -9.22
N LEU A 188 -0.93 -10.70 -8.42
CA LEU A 188 0.36 -11.39 -8.53
C LEU A 188 0.19 -12.75 -9.20
N PRO A 189 0.89 -12.99 -10.34
CA PRO A 189 0.86 -14.27 -11.05
C PRO A 189 1.30 -15.45 -10.16
N GLY A 190 0.52 -16.52 -10.15
CA GLY A 190 0.76 -17.72 -9.34
C GLY A 190 0.47 -17.54 -7.84
N VAL A 191 0.11 -16.34 -7.40
CA VAL A 191 -0.24 -16.04 -6.00
C VAL A 191 -1.69 -15.60 -5.89
N THR A 192 -2.05 -14.43 -6.44
CA THR A 192 -3.40 -13.89 -6.33
C THR A 192 -4.40 -14.74 -7.13
N ASP A 193 -4.07 -15.09 -8.37
CA ASP A 193 -4.92 -15.87 -9.28
C ASP A 193 -5.24 -17.28 -8.73
N ARG A 194 -4.28 -17.93 -8.06
CA ARG A 194 -4.50 -19.25 -7.46
C ARG A 194 -5.43 -19.25 -6.24
N GLN A 195 -5.78 -18.10 -5.71
CA GLN A 195 -6.61 -17.98 -4.50
C GLN A 195 -7.73 -16.94 -4.62
N ILE A 196 -8.14 -16.56 -5.83
CA ILE A 196 -9.15 -15.54 -6.08
C ILE A 196 -10.40 -15.74 -5.20
N ARG A 197 -11.00 -16.93 -5.24
CA ARG A 197 -12.23 -17.22 -4.48
C ARG A 197 -12.04 -17.10 -2.96
N THR A 198 -10.92 -17.59 -2.45
CA THR A 198 -10.60 -17.52 -1.01
C THR A 198 -10.30 -16.09 -0.58
N LEU A 199 -9.53 -15.37 -1.39
CA LEU A 199 -9.19 -13.97 -1.13
C LEU A 199 -10.43 -13.07 -1.14
N LEU A 200 -11.28 -13.19 -2.17
CA LEU A 200 -12.50 -12.39 -2.28
C LEU A 200 -13.51 -12.71 -1.16
N ARG A 201 -13.62 -13.98 -0.73
CA ARG A 201 -14.44 -14.33 0.44
C ARG A 201 -13.93 -13.63 1.70
N ALA A 202 -12.62 -13.68 1.97
CA ALA A 202 -12.03 -13.02 3.12
C ALA A 202 -12.17 -11.48 3.05
N VAL A 203 -12.11 -10.90 1.84
CA VAL A 203 -12.39 -9.47 1.60
C VAL A 203 -13.86 -9.16 1.90
N ALA A 204 -14.81 -9.98 1.44
CA ALA A 204 -16.25 -9.80 1.72
C ALA A 204 -16.55 -9.82 3.22
N GLU A 205 -15.92 -10.75 3.95
CA GLU A 205 -16.06 -10.85 5.41
C GLU A 205 -15.52 -9.61 6.15
N ALA A 206 -14.55 -8.92 5.57
CA ALA A 206 -14.01 -7.69 6.13
C ALA A 206 -14.90 -6.45 5.88
N ARG A 207 -15.92 -6.57 5.00
CA ARG A 207 -16.95 -5.55 4.70
C ARG A 207 -16.38 -4.18 4.31
N PRO A 208 -15.49 -4.10 3.32
CA PRO A 208 -15.06 -2.80 2.81
C PRO A 208 -16.20 -2.07 2.08
N SER A 209 -16.14 -0.74 2.02
CA SER A 209 -17.08 0.07 1.24
C SER A 209 -16.91 -0.12 -0.26
N LYS A 210 -15.66 -0.42 -0.70
CA LYS A 210 -15.32 -0.70 -2.10
C LYS A 210 -14.13 -1.65 -2.20
N VAL A 211 -13.99 -2.30 -3.34
CA VAL A 211 -12.85 -3.18 -3.66
C VAL A 211 -12.22 -2.71 -4.96
N LEU A 212 -10.97 -2.28 -4.87
CA LEU A 212 -10.16 -1.86 -6.02
C LEU A 212 -9.21 -2.98 -6.41
N VAL A 213 -8.99 -3.17 -7.69
CA VAL A 213 -8.07 -4.19 -8.23
C VAL A 213 -7.10 -3.53 -9.19
N ASP A 214 -5.79 -3.73 -8.99
CA ASP A 214 -4.78 -3.18 -9.91
C ASP A 214 -3.72 -4.20 -10.31
N ALA A 215 -3.22 -4.02 -11.54
CA ALA A 215 -2.27 -4.90 -12.18
C ALA A 215 -0.83 -4.75 -11.62
N LEU A 216 -0.06 -5.83 -11.74
CA LEU A 216 1.38 -5.77 -11.57
C LEU A 216 2.01 -4.99 -12.73
N ARG A 217 2.72 -3.91 -12.41
CA ARG A 217 3.43 -3.09 -13.40
C ARG A 217 4.95 -3.21 -13.26
N PHE A 218 5.63 -3.61 -14.32
CA PHE A 218 7.08 -3.70 -14.33
C PHE A 218 7.70 -2.31 -14.51
N ARG A 219 8.26 -1.77 -13.43
CA ARG A 219 9.21 -0.66 -13.47
C ARG A 219 10.65 -1.20 -13.45
N PRO A 220 11.66 -0.39 -13.82
CA PRO A 220 13.05 -0.85 -13.84
C PRO A 220 13.47 -1.56 -12.55
N GLY A 221 13.99 -2.79 -12.68
CA GLY A 221 14.44 -3.64 -11.58
C GLY A 221 13.35 -4.48 -10.88
N VAL A 222 12.05 -4.23 -11.12
CA VAL A 222 10.96 -4.98 -10.46
C VAL A 222 10.99 -6.45 -10.87
N LEU A 223 10.97 -6.75 -12.16
CA LEU A 223 10.97 -8.13 -12.65
C LEU A 223 12.17 -8.91 -12.15
N GLN A 224 13.38 -8.31 -12.15
CA GLN A 224 14.58 -8.94 -11.63
C GLN A 224 14.50 -9.20 -10.12
N SER A 225 13.98 -8.25 -9.34
CA SER A 225 13.77 -8.39 -7.90
C SER A 225 12.81 -9.54 -7.58
N MET A 226 11.70 -9.66 -8.35
CA MET A 226 10.75 -10.76 -8.20
C MET A 226 11.37 -12.11 -8.59
N ARG A 227 12.06 -12.20 -9.72
CA ARG A 227 12.76 -13.43 -10.14
C ARG A 227 13.76 -13.90 -9.09
N SER A 228 14.54 -12.99 -8.53
CA SER A 228 15.48 -13.31 -7.46
C SER A 228 14.77 -13.85 -6.21
N ALA A 229 13.66 -13.23 -5.80
CA ALA A 229 12.89 -13.66 -4.65
C ALA A 229 12.20 -15.02 -4.84
N LEU A 230 11.84 -15.36 -6.07
CA LEU A 230 11.15 -16.59 -6.44
C LEU A 230 12.10 -17.70 -6.91
N SER A 231 13.43 -17.52 -6.80
CA SER A 231 14.44 -18.45 -7.35
C SER A 231 14.29 -19.89 -6.81
N SER A 232 13.77 -20.06 -5.60
CA SER A 232 13.48 -21.36 -5.00
C SER A 232 12.10 -21.93 -5.35
N SER A 233 11.31 -21.25 -6.18
CA SER A 233 9.93 -21.62 -6.50
C SER A 233 9.71 -21.66 -8.03
N PRO A 234 10.12 -22.77 -8.71
CA PRO A 234 10.06 -22.86 -10.18
C PRO A 234 8.66 -22.62 -10.76
N ASP A 235 7.63 -23.03 -10.04
CA ASP A 235 6.24 -22.84 -10.47
C ASP A 235 5.85 -21.34 -10.51
N LEU A 236 6.19 -20.60 -9.47
CA LEU A 236 5.92 -19.16 -9.43
C LEU A 236 6.78 -18.39 -10.45
N LEU A 237 8.00 -18.88 -10.74
CA LEU A 237 8.82 -18.31 -11.81
C LEU A 237 8.20 -18.52 -13.20
N ARG A 238 7.59 -19.67 -13.46
CA ARG A 238 6.87 -19.93 -14.72
C ARG A 238 5.66 -19.01 -14.87
N GLU A 239 4.84 -18.88 -13.81
CA GLU A 239 3.69 -17.97 -13.82
C GLU A 239 4.11 -16.50 -14.05
N LEU A 240 5.17 -16.05 -13.37
CA LEU A 240 5.74 -14.73 -13.60
C LEU A 240 6.26 -14.56 -15.03
N GLY A 241 6.84 -15.61 -15.61
CA GLY A 241 7.29 -15.64 -17.01
C GLY A 241 6.13 -15.54 -17.99
N SER A 242 5.05 -16.29 -17.77
CA SER A 242 3.82 -16.25 -18.56
C SER A 242 3.20 -14.84 -18.54
N TYR A 243 3.06 -14.25 -17.34
CA TYR A 243 2.59 -12.88 -17.20
C TYR A 243 3.48 -11.87 -17.94
N ALA A 244 4.81 -12.02 -17.85
CA ALA A 244 5.73 -11.11 -18.51
C ALA A 244 5.69 -11.21 -20.03
N SER A 245 5.30 -12.37 -20.58
CA SER A 245 5.19 -12.62 -22.02
C SER A 245 3.91 -12.03 -22.63
N ASP A 246 2.79 -12.13 -21.92
CA ASP A 246 1.49 -11.59 -22.38
C ASP A 246 0.66 -11.11 -21.16
N GLN A 247 0.90 -9.87 -20.76
CA GLN A 247 0.18 -9.25 -19.64
C GLN A 247 -1.31 -9.06 -19.95
N ALA A 248 -1.65 -8.69 -21.19
CA ALA A 248 -3.02 -8.38 -21.55
C ALA A 248 -3.92 -9.63 -21.45
N TRP A 249 -3.50 -10.74 -22.05
CA TRP A 249 -4.21 -12.00 -21.95
C TRP A 249 -4.35 -12.49 -20.51
N TRP A 250 -3.26 -12.42 -19.76
CA TRP A 250 -3.24 -12.89 -18.38
C TRP A 250 -4.19 -12.06 -17.48
N LEU A 251 -4.18 -10.74 -17.62
CA LEU A 251 -5.05 -9.83 -16.87
C LEU A 251 -6.52 -9.99 -17.24
N GLN A 252 -6.81 -10.18 -18.52
CA GLN A 252 -8.18 -10.45 -18.98
C GLN A 252 -8.75 -11.73 -18.34
N ARG A 253 -7.95 -12.80 -18.30
CA ARG A 253 -8.34 -14.07 -17.64
C ARG A 253 -8.56 -13.87 -16.14
N ALA A 254 -7.60 -13.25 -15.45
CA ALA A 254 -7.71 -13.00 -14.02
C ALA A 254 -8.93 -12.12 -13.68
N ARG A 255 -9.21 -11.12 -14.51
CA ARG A 255 -10.38 -10.26 -14.37
C ARG A 255 -11.68 -11.05 -14.47
N ALA A 256 -11.83 -11.88 -15.50
CA ALA A 256 -13.03 -12.71 -15.69
C ALA A 256 -13.27 -13.65 -14.49
N GLU A 257 -12.22 -14.31 -13.99
CA GLU A 257 -12.29 -15.17 -12.81
C GLU A 257 -12.66 -14.39 -11.53
N MET A 258 -12.15 -13.15 -11.37
CA MET A 258 -12.49 -12.28 -10.24
C MET A 258 -13.95 -11.80 -10.30
N GLU A 259 -14.43 -11.40 -11.48
CA GLU A 259 -15.81 -10.95 -11.69
C GLU A 259 -16.81 -12.09 -11.39
N GLU A 260 -16.54 -13.31 -11.88
CA GLU A 260 -17.35 -14.49 -11.56
C GLU A 260 -17.38 -14.80 -10.06
N ALA A 261 -16.21 -14.79 -9.41
CA ALA A 261 -16.13 -15.07 -7.98
C ALA A 261 -16.79 -13.98 -7.12
N ALA A 262 -16.68 -12.72 -7.51
CA ALA A 262 -17.26 -11.58 -6.82
C ALA A 262 -18.80 -11.56 -6.90
N ALA A 263 -19.37 -11.93 -8.05
CA ALA A 263 -20.80 -12.00 -8.24
C ALA A 263 -21.48 -12.93 -7.20
N GLY A 264 -20.88 -14.08 -6.91
CA GLY A 264 -21.36 -15.03 -5.89
C GLY A 264 -21.25 -14.51 -4.45
N LEU A 265 -20.53 -13.40 -4.22
CA LEU A 265 -20.31 -12.80 -2.91
C LEU A 265 -21.01 -11.44 -2.74
N GLY A 266 -21.69 -10.94 -3.77
CA GLY A 266 -22.28 -9.60 -3.77
C GLY A 266 -21.25 -8.48 -3.70
N LEU A 267 -20.00 -8.72 -4.16
CA LEU A 267 -18.95 -7.73 -4.22
C LEU A 267 -18.96 -7.01 -5.59
N SER A 268 -18.81 -5.68 -5.56
CA SER A 268 -18.49 -4.90 -6.75
C SER A 268 -16.98 -4.66 -6.79
N LEU A 269 -16.34 -5.00 -7.92
CA LEU A 269 -14.91 -4.79 -8.14
C LEU A 269 -14.71 -3.63 -9.12
N GLU A 270 -13.80 -2.72 -8.77
CA GLU A 270 -13.34 -1.64 -9.63
C GLU A 270 -11.92 -1.96 -10.12
N PHE A 271 -11.75 -2.18 -11.42
CA PHE A 271 -10.47 -2.50 -12.04
C PHE A 271 -9.79 -1.23 -12.55
N LEU A 272 -8.52 -1.05 -12.19
CA LEU A 272 -7.68 0.10 -12.55
C LEU A 272 -6.71 -0.22 -13.72
N PHE A 273 -7.02 -1.22 -14.55
CA PHE A 273 -6.24 -1.67 -15.73
C PHE A 273 -7.14 -2.13 -16.86
#